data_27e21dc0565d7d4fc88b691be1181074
#
_entry.id   27e21dc0565d7d4fc88b691be1181074
#
_cell.length_a   1.000
_cell.length_b   1.000
_cell.length_c   1.000
_cell.angle_alpha   90.00
_cell.angle_beta   90.00
_cell.angle_gamma   90.00
#
_symmetry.space_group_name_H-M   'P 1'
#
loop_
_entity.id
_entity.type
_entity.pdbx_description
1 polymer ?
#
loop_
_entity_poly.entity_id
_entity_poly.type
_entity_poly.pdbx_seq_one_letter_code
_entity_poly.pdbx_strand_id
1 'polypeptide(L)'
;MAFRQSAIIFNVKVEETYTVRIYMSGPILVAKQVARKYCMELNQRDGTGLCVTVEPTTFIYTGGEEEGFVVGLLNYPRFPNSEENINQLAEELTGKLLDETCQWSALLVNPRTSMWITRRPENSR
;
A
#
# COMPACT_ATOMS: atom_id res chain seq x y z
N MET A 1 -11.47 17.64 17.32
CA MET A 1 -12.46 18.62 16.82
C MET A 1 -13.82 17.97 16.69
N ALA A 2 -14.86 18.69 16.96
CA ALA A 2 -16.22 18.19 16.85
C ALA A 2 -17.05 19.08 15.93
N PHE A 3 -17.85 18.46 15.08
CA PHE A 3 -18.84 19.13 14.25
C PHE A 3 -20.22 18.82 14.77
N ARG A 4 -21.07 19.82 14.70
CA ARG A 4 -22.47 19.60 14.99
C ARG A 4 -23.28 19.91 13.75
N GLN A 5 -24.16 18.99 13.38
CA GLN A 5 -25.02 19.13 12.22
C GLN A 5 -26.39 18.60 12.60
N SER A 6 -27.41 19.47 12.62
CA SER A 6 -28.73 19.13 13.16
C SER A 6 -28.56 18.71 14.62
N ALA A 7 -29.10 17.55 14.99
CA ALA A 7 -28.98 16.99 16.33
C ALA A 7 -27.80 16.02 16.47
N ILE A 8 -27.00 15.87 15.42
CA ILE A 8 -25.91 14.90 15.39
C ILE A 8 -24.58 15.59 15.67
N ILE A 9 -23.81 15.02 16.59
CA ILE A 9 -22.48 15.51 16.93
C ILE A 9 -21.48 14.46 16.45
N PHE A 10 -20.48 14.91 15.68
CA PHE A 10 -19.42 14.06 15.19
C PHE A 10 -18.11 14.43 15.86
N ASN A 11 -17.33 13.41 16.19
CA ASN A 11 -15.95 13.60 16.60
C ASN A 11 -15.08 13.50 15.36
N VAL A 12 -14.14 14.43 15.23
CA VAL A 12 -13.28 14.50 14.05
C VAL A 12 -11.82 14.38 14.48
N LYS A 13 -11.09 13.47 13.86
CA LYS A 13 -9.64 13.35 14.03
C LYS A 13 -8.99 13.77 12.72
N VAL A 14 -7.94 14.57 12.83
CA VAL A 14 -7.19 15.07 11.67
C VAL A 14 -5.74 14.68 11.82
N GLU A 15 -5.16 14.11 10.76
CA GLU A 15 -3.76 13.76 10.70
C GLU A 15 -3.18 14.27 9.38
N GLU A 16 -1.86 14.35 9.31
CA GLU A 16 -1.21 14.71 8.07
C GLU A 16 -1.51 13.66 7.01
N THR A 17 -1.74 14.13 5.78
CA THR A 17 -2.01 13.24 4.67
C THR A 17 -0.71 12.79 4.02
N TYR A 18 -0.47 11.51 4.02
CA TYR A 18 0.53 10.91 3.15
C TYR A 18 0.10 9.47 2.85
N THR A 19 0.42 9.04 1.64
CA THR A 19 0.03 7.74 1.13
C THR A 19 1.21 7.14 0.40
N VAL A 20 1.41 5.84 0.56
CA VAL A 20 2.37 5.11 -0.25
C VAL A 20 1.58 4.14 -1.11
N ARG A 21 1.88 4.10 -2.41
CA ARG A 21 1.19 3.22 -3.35
C ARG A 21 2.16 2.24 -3.94
N ILE A 22 1.75 0.98 -3.98
CA ILE A 22 2.53 -0.11 -4.56
C ILE A 22 1.84 -0.51 -5.84
N TYR A 23 2.52 -0.35 -6.98
CA TYR A 23 2.00 -0.70 -8.29
C TYR A 23 2.68 -2.00 -8.75
N MET A 24 1.88 -3.02 -9.05
CA MET A 24 2.41 -4.32 -9.48
C MET A 24 1.50 -4.97 -10.51
N SER A 25 2.10 -5.72 -11.43
CA SER A 25 1.36 -6.64 -12.27
C SER A 25 1.03 -7.88 -11.47
N GLY A 26 -0.04 -8.56 -11.81
CA GLY A 26 -0.41 -9.81 -11.17
C GLY A 26 -1.86 -9.88 -10.77
N PRO A 27 -2.26 -11.02 -10.16
CA PRO A 27 -3.66 -11.25 -9.81
C PRO A 27 -4.06 -10.49 -8.54
N ILE A 28 -5.09 -9.68 -8.66
CA ILE A 28 -5.57 -8.85 -7.56
C ILE A 28 -6.06 -9.67 -6.37
N LEU A 29 -6.59 -10.86 -6.61
CA LEU A 29 -7.07 -11.71 -5.51
C LEU A 29 -5.92 -12.11 -4.59
N VAL A 30 -4.76 -12.39 -5.15
CA VAL A 30 -3.57 -12.71 -4.36
C VAL A 30 -3.14 -11.47 -3.56
N ALA A 31 -3.17 -10.30 -4.18
CA ALA A 31 -2.83 -9.05 -3.49
C ALA A 31 -3.74 -8.82 -2.28
N LYS A 32 -5.03 -9.07 -2.43
CA LYS A 32 -5.99 -8.92 -1.33
C LYS A 32 -5.68 -9.89 -0.18
N GLN A 33 -5.36 -11.13 -0.51
CA GLN A 33 -5.01 -12.12 0.50
C GLN A 33 -3.74 -11.74 1.27
N VAL A 34 -2.71 -11.31 0.54
CA VAL A 34 -1.45 -10.91 1.15
C VAL A 34 -1.65 -9.68 2.04
N ALA A 35 -2.38 -8.68 1.57
CA ALA A 35 -2.64 -7.47 2.34
C ALA A 35 -3.41 -7.79 3.63
N ARG A 36 -4.42 -8.64 3.54
CA ARG A 36 -5.22 -9.05 4.69
C ARG A 36 -4.36 -9.76 5.73
N LYS A 37 -3.56 -10.69 5.29
CA LYS A 37 -2.68 -11.45 6.18
C LYS A 37 -1.65 -10.54 6.83
N TYR A 38 -1.08 -9.63 6.06
CA TYR A 38 -0.08 -8.70 6.57
C TYR A 38 -0.65 -7.81 7.68
N CYS A 39 -1.82 -7.25 7.48
CA CYS A 39 -2.46 -6.42 8.50
C CYS A 39 -2.72 -7.20 9.79
N MET A 40 -3.12 -8.46 9.67
CA MET A 40 -3.32 -9.31 10.83
C MET A 40 -2.01 -9.61 11.55
N GLU A 41 -0.96 -9.90 10.80
CA GLU A 41 0.36 -10.17 11.37
C GLU A 41 0.91 -8.95 12.11
N LEU A 42 0.74 -7.76 11.57
CA LEU A 42 1.18 -6.53 12.22
C LEU A 42 0.48 -6.34 13.56
N ASN A 43 -0.81 -6.57 13.61
CA ASN A 43 -1.56 -6.44 14.84
C ASN A 43 -1.08 -7.43 15.91
N GLN A 44 -0.78 -8.65 15.50
CA GLN A 44 -0.27 -9.68 16.40
C GLN A 44 1.16 -9.42 16.85
N ARG A 45 2.00 -8.88 15.93
CA ARG A 45 3.41 -8.65 16.19
C ARG A 45 3.66 -7.54 17.20
N ASP A 46 3.01 -6.40 17.02
CA ASP A 46 3.26 -5.23 17.86
C ASP A 46 2.03 -4.33 18.06
N GLY A 47 0.86 -4.83 17.72
CA GLY A 47 -0.36 -4.05 17.88
C GLY A 47 -0.53 -2.92 16.87
N THR A 48 0.31 -2.87 15.84
CA THR A 48 0.23 -1.81 14.84
C THR A 48 -1.04 -1.92 14.03
N GLY A 49 -1.81 -0.83 14.00
CA GLY A 49 -2.97 -0.72 13.12
C GLY A 49 -2.52 -0.19 11.77
N LEU A 50 -3.07 -0.74 10.71
CA LEU A 50 -2.75 -0.31 9.35
C LEU A 50 -3.98 -0.48 8.48
N CYS A 51 -4.29 0.56 7.70
CA CYS A 51 -5.35 0.48 6.71
C CYS A 51 -4.74 0.44 5.31
N VAL A 52 -5.12 -0.57 4.55
CA VAL A 52 -4.61 -0.80 3.20
C VAL A 52 -5.78 -0.83 2.24
N THR A 53 -5.61 -0.22 1.08
CA THR A 53 -6.58 -0.31 -0.01
C THR A 53 -5.98 -1.14 -1.14
N VAL A 54 -6.83 -1.88 -1.85
CA VAL A 54 -6.40 -2.68 -3.00
C VAL A 54 -7.33 -2.37 -4.16
N GLU A 55 -6.75 -1.93 -5.27
CA GLU A 55 -7.51 -1.50 -6.44
C GLU A 55 -6.99 -2.18 -7.70
N PRO A 56 -7.87 -2.54 -8.64
CA PRO A 56 -7.43 -3.07 -9.93
C PRO A 56 -6.85 -1.96 -10.78
N THR A 57 -5.89 -2.30 -11.63
CA THR A 57 -5.34 -1.35 -12.59
C THR A 57 -4.90 -2.08 -13.84
N THR A 58 -4.83 -1.35 -14.94
CA THR A 58 -4.30 -1.85 -16.21
C THR A 58 -3.10 -1.00 -16.56
N PHE A 59 -1.96 -1.65 -16.73
CA PHE A 59 -0.74 -0.97 -17.18
C PHE A 59 -0.71 -0.97 -18.68
N ILE A 60 -0.63 0.20 -19.28
CA ILE A 60 -0.53 0.36 -20.72
C ILE A 60 0.79 1.05 -21.01
N TYR A 61 1.61 0.40 -21.81
CA TYR A 61 2.96 0.90 -22.08
C TYR A 61 3.32 0.64 -23.54
N THR A 62 4.46 1.21 -23.97
CA THR A 62 4.92 1.00 -25.33
C THR A 62 5.19 -0.49 -25.51
N GLY A 63 4.44 -1.12 -26.40
CA GLY A 63 4.61 -2.53 -26.71
C GLY A 63 3.60 -3.47 -26.07
N GLY A 64 2.71 -2.99 -25.19
CA GLY A 64 1.75 -3.91 -24.61
C GLY A 64 0.90 -3.34 -23.48
N GLU A 65 0.22 -4.26 -22.80
CA GLU A 65 -0.53 -3.93 -21.61
C GLU A 65 -0.62 -5.15 -20.69
N GLU A 66 -0.83 -4.90 -19.42
CA GLU A 66 -0.94 -5.94 -18.42
C GLU A 66 -1.94 -5.54 -17.35
N GLU A 67 -2.65 -6.52 -16.83
CA GLU A 67 -3.49 -6.30 -15.67
C GLU A 67 -2.66 -6.36 -14.40
N GLY A 68 -3.02 -5.55 -13.44
CA GLY A 68 -2.34 -5.53 -12.17
C GLY A 68 -3.19 -4.91 -11.07
N PHE A 69 -2.51 -4.41 -10.06
CA PHE A 69 -3.18 -3.85 -8.90
C PHE A 69 -2.35 -2.73 -8.28
N VAL A 70 -3.03 -1.91 -7.50
CA VAL A 70 -2.40 -0.90 -6.66
C VAL A 70 -2.77 -1.17 -5.22
N VAL A 71 -1.77 -1.28 -4.35
CA VAL A 71 -1.99 -1.41 -2.92
C VAL A 71 -1.59 -0.09 -2.28
N GLY A 72 -2.54 0.56 -1.60
CA GLY A 72 -2.29 1.84 -0.97
C GLY A 72 -2.20 1.70 0.54
N LEU A 73 -1.17 2.30 1.13
CA LEU A 73 -1.03 2.40 2.58
C LEU A 73 -1.30 3.84 2.97
N LEU A 74 -2.22 4.02 3.90
CA LEU A 74 -2.71 5.35 4.27
C LEU A 74 -2.29 5.70 5.70
N ASN A 75 -2.02 6.99 5.93
CA ASN A 75 -1.99 7.47 7.30
C ASN A 75 -3.44 7.64 7.75
N TYR A 76 -3.99 6.57 8.26
CA TYR A 76 -5.39 6.50 8.64
C TYR A 76 -5.55 7.13 10.03
N PRO A 77 -6.37 8.19 10.18
CA PRO A 77 -6.44 8.89 11.47
C PRO A 77 -6.81 8.03 12.67
N ARG A 78 -7.53 6.93 12.45
CA ARG A 78 -7.86 5.99 13.52
C ARG A 78 -6.62 5.20 13.98
N PHE A 79 -5.67 5.00 13.08
CA PHE A 79 -4.41 4.28 13.36
C PHE A 79 -3.25 5.09 12.81
N PRO A 80 -2.96 6.27 13.39
CA PRO A 80 -1.94 7.12 12.81
C PRO A 80 -0.55 6.50 12.87
N ASN A 81 0.20 6.68 11.80
CA ASN A 81 1.58 6.22 11.69
C ASN A 81 2.43 7.38 11.17
N SER A 82 3.71 7.36 11.46
CA SER A 82 4.63 8.34 10.90
C SER A 82 4.83 8.04 9.41
N GLU A 83 5.23 9.07 8.66
CA GLU A 83 5.55 8.89 7.23
C GLU A 83 6.63 7.85 7.06
N GLU A 84 7.67 7.91 7.90
CA GLU A 84 8.77 6.94 7.86
C GLU A 84 8.27 5.51 8.10
N ASN A 85 7.38 5.34 9.08
CA ASN A 85 6.85 4.02 9.41
C ASN A 85 6.00 3.47 8.26
N ILE A 86 5.16 4.32 7.66
CA ILE A 86 4.35 3.92 6.50
C ILE A 86 5.24 3.48 5.35
N ASN A 87 6.33 4.21 5.09
CA ASN A 87 7.27 3.83 4.04
C ASN A 87 7.93 2.47 4.31
N GLN A 88 8.32 2.21 5.56
CA GLN A 88 8.93 0.93 5.93
C GLN A 88 7.94 -0.22 5.79
N LEU A 89 6.71 -0.01 6.23
CA LEU A 89 5.66 -1.03 6.11
C LEU A 89 5.36 -1.32 4.63
N ALA A 90 5.36 -0.29 3.79
CA ALA A 90 5.13 -0.45 2.36
C ALA A 90 6.25 -1.28 1.71
N GLU A 91 7.50 -1.07 2.09
CA GLU A 91 8.61 -1.86 1.56
C GLU A 91 8.51 -3.32 2.01
N GLU A 92 8.15 -3.54 3.26
CA GLU A 92 7.97 -4.90 3.78
C GLU A 92 6.82 -5.62 3.06
N LEU A 93 5.70 -4.93 2.89
CA LEU A 93 4.55 -5.50 2.18
C LEU A 93 4.89 -5.78 0.73
N THR A 94 5.67 -4.90 0.08
CA THR A 94 6.11 -5.11 -1.28
C THR A 94 6.88 -6.42 -1.43
N GLY A 95 7.78 -6.71 -0.49
CA GLY A 95 8.52 -7.98 -0.51
C GLY A 95 7.60 -9.18 -0.46
N LYS A 96 6.58 -9.13 0.39
CA LYS A 96 5.60 -10.22 0.51
C LYS A 96 4.77 -10.35 -0.75
N LEU A 97 4.37 -9.24 -1.37
CA LEU A 97 3.62 -9.26 -2.62
C LEU A 97 4.45 -9.84 -3.76
N LEU A 98 5.72 -9.46 -3.86
CA LEU A 98 6.62 -10.02 -4.88
C LEU A 98 6.74 -11.54 -4.75
N ASP A 99 6.88 -12.02 -3.52
CA ASP A 99 6.99 -13.46 -3.27
C ASP A 99 5.73 -14.21 -3.69
N GLU A 100 4.58 -13.74 -3.22
CA GLU A 100 3.33 -14.47 -3.41
C GLU A 100 2.80 -14.38 -4.84
N THR A 101 3.12 -13.31 -5.57
CA THR A 101 2.70 -13.17 -6.96
C THR A 101 3.75 -13.67 -7.94
N CYS A 102 4.91 -14.09 -7.44
CA CYS A 102 6.04 -14.53 -8.27
C CYS A 102 6.47 -13.47 -9.28
N GLN A 103 6.36 -12.21 -8.89
CA GLN A 103 6.79 -11.10 -9.75
C GLN A 103 8.21 -10.67 -9.44
N TRP A 104 8.84 -10.02 -10.41
CA TRP A 104 10.21 -9.55 -10.28
C TRP A 104 10.32 -8.15 -9.71
N SER A 105 9.34 -7.32 -10.01
CA SER A 105 9.47 -5.88 -9.78
C SER A 105 8.17 -5.23 -9.35
N ALA A 106 8.32 -4.11 -8.64
CA ALA A 106 7.21 -3.30 -8.19
C ALA A 106 7.62 -1.83 -8.20
N LEU A 107 6.65 -0.94 -8.35
CA LEU A 107 6.88 0.49 -8.24
C LEU A 107 6.23 0.97 -6.96
N LEU A 108 7.03 1.59 -6.09
CA LEU A 108 6.56 2.22 -4.87
C LEU A 108 6.54 3.72 -5.05
N VAL A 109 5.39 4.34 -4.83
CA VAL A 109 5.27 5.79 -4.98
C VAL A 109 4.83 6.38 -3.65
N ASN A 110 5.66 7.25 -3.09
CA ASN A 110 5.29 8.05 -1.93
C ASN A 110 5.18 9.52 -2.37
N PRO A 111 4.78 10.46 -1.49
CA PRO A 111 4.57 11.84 -1.90
C PRO A 111 5.81 12.54 -2.48
N ARG A 112 6.98 11.99 -2.27
CA ARG A 112 8.24 12.67 -2.68
C ARG A 112 9.02 11.93 -3.74
N THR A 113 8.95 10.61 -3.77
CA THR A 113 9.78 9.80 -4.66
C THR A 113 9.02 8.62 -5.22
N SER A 114 9.52 8.14 -6.35
CA SER A 114 9.09 6.88 -6.93
C SER A 114 10.28 5.93 -6.87
N MET A 115 10.04 4.74 -6.32
CA MET A 115 11.09 3.77 -6.09
C MET A 115 10.82 2.51 -6.91
N TRP A 116 11.75 2.15 -7.76
CA TRP A 116 11.66 0.92 -8.53
C TRP A 116 12.36 -0.19 -7.73
N ILE A 117 11.59 -1.17 -7.30
CA ILE A 117 12.11 -2.32 -6.55
C ILE A 117 12.12 -3.50 -7.49
N THR A 118 13.27 -4.14 -7.65
CA THR A 118 13.41 -5.25 -8.58
C THR A 118 14.36 -6.31 -8.03
N ARG A 119 14.03 -7.57 -8.34
CA ARG A 119 14.90 -8.71 -8.08
C ARG A 119 15.73 -9.06 -9.32
N ARG A 120 15.48 -8.38 -10.43
CA ARG A 120 16.22 -8.66 -11.67
C ARG A 120 17.68 -8.25 -11.48
N PRO A 121 18.60 -9.00 -12.09
CA PRO A 121 19.99 -8.58 -12.08
C PRO A 121 20.14 -7.17 -12.67
N GLU A 122 21.12 -6.42 -12.18
CA GLU A 122 21.32 -5.03 -12.56
C GLU A 122 21.38 -4.80 -14.07
N ASN A 123 21.96 -5.73 -14.81
CA ASN A 123 22.10 -5.63 -16.25
C ASN A 123 20.92 -6.23 -17.03
N SER A 124 19.85 -6.61 -16.34
CA SER A 124 18.70 -7.23 -16.95
C SER A 124 17.62 -6.18 -17.20
N ARG A 125 16.90 -6.34 -18.30
CA ARG A 125 15.83 -5.44 -18.66
C ARG A 125 14.54 -6.18 -18.91
#